data_a5bcc8e2b62cce79fb4876454eb56e54
#
_entry.id   a5bcc8e2b62cce79fb4876454eb56e54
#
_cell.length_a   1.000
_cell.length_b   1.000
_cell.length_c   1.000
_cell.angle_alpha   90.00
_cell.angle_beta   90.00
_cell.angle_gamma   90.00
#
_symmetry.space_group_name_H-M   'P 1'
#
loop_
_entity.id
_entity.type
_entity.pdbx_description
1 polymer ?
#
loop_
_entity_poly.entity_id
_entity_poly.type
_entity_poly.pdbx_seq_one_letter_code
_entity_poly.pdbx_strand_id
1 'polypeptide(L)'
;MCIRDSLYDGKQIIRAGLEDHFCGKLLGLPMDCDICYTNHAEADQDDMDTLLTLLAAAGLNYAMGIPGCDDVMLGYQTTSFHDILYARQLFGLRPAPEFEAWLEKMKIFRDNKLLEVGGSNKFLNDYEHAID
;
A
#
# COMPACT_ATOMS: atom_id res chain seq x y z
N MET A 1 8.84 12.06 10.08
CA MET A 1 9.43 11.46 11.31
C MET A 1 8.53 10.33 11.74
N CYS A 2 8.95 9.11 11.52
CA CYS A 2 8.16 7.95 11.95
C CYS A 2 8.15 7.91 13.48
N ILE A 3 6.99 8.13 14.08
CA ILE A 3 6.75 7.92 15.52
C ILE A 3 7.17 6.50 15.94
N ARG A 4 7.30 5.63 14.97
CA ARG A 4 7.65 4.21 15.09
C ARG A 4 9.12 3.91 15.36
N ASP A 5 10.02 4.88 15.21
CA ASP A 5 11.46 4.69 15.47
C ASP A 5 11.76 4.35 16.94
N SER A 6 10.83 4.61 17.86
CA SER A 6 10.92 4.28 19.27
C SER A 6 10.16 3.00 19.66
N LEU A 7 9.43 2.38 18.72
CA LEU A 7 8.69 1.15 18.97
C LEU A 7 9.59 -0.05 18.70
N TYR A 8 9.58 -1.00 19.62
CA TYR A 8 10.54 -2.08 19.62
C TYR A 8 10.02 -3.38 19.01
N ASP A 9 8.73 -3.70 19.17
CA ASP A 9 8.16 -4.96 18.70
C ASP A 9 6.94 -4.76 17.78
N GLY A 10 6.62 -5.80 17.01
CA GLY A 10 5.52 -5.78 16.04
C GLY A 10 4.17 -5.44 16.66
N LYS A 11 3.88 -5.89 17.87
CA LYS A 11 2.60 -5.59 18.55
C LYS A 11 2.47 -4.11 18.90
N GLN A 12 3.57 -3.49 19.29
CA GLN A 12 3.58 -2.04 19.55
C GLN A 12 3.36 -1.26 18.26
N ILE A 13 3.98 -1.69 17.17
CA ILE A 13 3.83 -1.06 15.85
C ILE A 13 2.38 -1.19 15.36
N ILE A 14 1.80 -2.39 15.44
CA ILE A 14 0.41 -2.65 15.06
C ILE A 14 -0.55 -1.77 15.90
N ARG A 15 -0.36 -1.76 17.20
CA ARG A 15 -1.19 -0.94 18.09
C ARG A 15 -1.09 0.54 17.77
N ALA A 16 0.11 1.06 17.59
CA ALA A 16 0.33 2.47 17.28
C ALA A 16 -0.32 2.88 15.94
N GLY A 17 -0.19 2.05 14.89
CA GLY A 17 -0.83 2.29 13.61
C GLY A 17 -2.36 2.31 13.70
N LEU A 18 -2.94 1.40 14.48
CA LEU A 18 -4.39 1.36 14.70
C LEU A 18 -4.89 2.53 15.55
N GLU A 19 -4.16 2.93 16.59
CA GLU A 19 -4.51 4.08 17.43
C GLU A 19 -4.45 5.39 16.63
N ASP A 20 -3.44 5.57 15.78
CA ASP A 20 -3.31 6.73 14.91
C ASP A 20 -4.47 6.80 13.90
N HIS A 21 -4.77 5.69 13.24
CA HIS A 21 -5.91 5.59 12.34
C HIS A 21 -7.24 5.88 13.05
N PHE A 22 -7.44 5.35 14.25
CA PHE A 22 -8.63 5.59 15.05
C PHE A 22 -8.82 7.08 15.39
N CYS A 23 -7.75 7.75 15.80
CA CYS A 23 -7.79 9.19 16.10
C CYS A 23 -8.21 10.01 14.87
N GLY A 24 -7.66 9.72 13.71
CA GLY A 24 -8.05 10.38 12.46
C GLY A 24 -9.51 10.11 12.08
N LYS A 25 -9.97 8.87 12.25
CA LYS A 25 -11.37 8.51 11.97
C LYS A 25 -12.35 9.23 12.90
N LEU A 26 -12.02 9.41 14.17
CA LEU A 26 -12.85 10.19 15.09
C LEU A 26 -13.00 11.65 14.66
N LEU A 27 -11.98 12.19 14.00
CA LEU A 27 -11.99 13.56 13.46
C LEU A 27 -12.63 13.64 12.07
N GLY A 28 -13.05 12.51 11.48
CA GLY A 28 -13.62 12.47 10.12
C GLY A 28 -12.58 12.71 9.02
N LEU A 29 -11.30 12.49 9.28
CA LEU A 29 -10.23 12.69 8.32
C LEU A 29 -10.01 11.45 7.45
N PRO A 30 -9.68 11.61 6.16
CA PRO A 30 -9.11 10.53 5.39
C PRO A 30 -7.73 10.18 5.97
N MET A 31 -7.50 8.89 6.20
CA MET A 31 -6.26 8.43 6.84
C MET A 31 -5.44 7.58 5.89
N ASP A 32 -4.16 7.83 5.89
CA ASP A 32 -3.14 6.93 5.35
C ASP A 32 -2.31 6.31 6.48
N CYS A 33 -1.55 5.32 6.12
CA CYS A 33 -0.54 4.76 7.00
C CYS A 33 0.66 4.28 6.17
N ASP A 34 1.83 4.67 6.63
CA ASP A 34 3.07 4.08 6.18
C ASP A 34 3.32 2.81 7.02
N ILE A 35 3.06 1.66 6.40
CA ILE A 35 3.13 0.35 7.05
C ILE A 35 4.56 -0.16 6.93
N CYS A 36 5.37 0.17 7.90
CA CYS A 36 6.79 -0.13 7.92
C CYS A 36 7.32 -0.40 9.33
N TYR A 37 8.50 -0.98 9.39
CA TYR A 37 9.29 -1.09 10.63
C TYR A 37 10.76 -0.81 10.33
N THR A 38 11.51 -0.44 11.35
CA THR A 38 12.95 -0.21 11.23
C THR A 38 13.72 -1.50 11.46
N ASN A 39 14.90 -1.63 10.85
CA ASN A 39 15.72 -2.85 10.92
C ASN A 39 16.18 -3.22 12.34
N HIS A 40 16.06 -2.32 13.30
CA HIS A 40 16.39 -2.57 14.70
C HIS A 40 15.18 -2.97 15.57
N ALA A 41 13.98 -2.97 15.01
CA ALA A 41 12.79 -3.44 15.72
C ALA A 41 12.70 -4.98 15.68
N GLU A 42 12.18 -5.55 16.75
CA GLU A 42 11.79 -6.97 16.80
C GLU A 42 10.41 -7.14 16.12
N ALA A 43 10.37 -6.90 14.82
CA ALA A 43 9.20 -7.03 13.98
C ALA A 43 9.61 -7.68 12.65
N ASP A 44 8.66 -8.27 11.98
CA ASP A 44 8.85 -8.92 10.68
C ASP A 44 7.76 -8.52 9.67
N GLN A 45 7.82 -9.11 8.49
CA GLN A 45 6.86 -8.83 7.43
C GLN A 45 5.45 -9.33 7.79
N ASP A 46 5.32 -10.43 8.54
CA ASP A 46 4.02 -10.96 8.97
C ASP A 46 3.30 -9.98 9.90
N ASP A 47 4.03 -9.27 10.75
CA ASP A 47 3.49 -8.18 11.57
C ASP A 47 2.94 -7.04 10.71
N MET A 48 3.66 -6.69 9.63
CA MET A 48 3.25 -5.62 8.71
C MET A 48 2.04 -6.04 7.86
N ASP A 49 1.98 -7.27 7.40
CA ASP A 49 0.83 -7.83 6.70
C ASP A 49 -0.41 -7.87 7.59
N THR A 50 -0.22 -8.17 8.87
CA THR A 50 -1.27 -8.10 9.89
C THR A 50 -1.75 -6.67 10.06
N LEU A 51 -0.85 -5.70 10.18
CA LEU A 51 -1.20 -4.29 10.31
C LEU A 51 -1.95 -3.78 9.08
N LEU A 52 -1.48 -4.08 7.87
CA LEU A 52 -2.15 -3.72 6.62
C LEU A 52 -3.58 -4.28 6.58
N THR A 53 -3.74 -5.54 6.93
CA THR A 53 -5.04 -6.21 6.93
C THR A 53 -6.01 -5.57 7.91
N LEU A 54 -5.56 -5.27 9.13
CA LEU A 54 -6.37 -4.62 10.15
C LEU A 54 -6.75 -3.19 9.77
N LEU A 55 -5.82 -2.41 9.22
CA LEU A 55 -6.08 -1.06 8.75
C LEU A 55 -7.03 -1.04 7.55
N ALA A 56 -6.87 -1.96 6.60
CA ALA A 56 -7.79 -2.08 5.48
C ALA A 56 -9.21 -2.43 5.95
N ALA A 57 -9.35 -3.35 6.92
CA ALA A 57 -10.64 -3.67 7.55
C ALA A 57 -11.23 -2.47 8.31
N ALA A 58 -10.39 -1.64 8.92
CA ALA A 58 -10.79 -0.42 9.63
C ALA A 58 -11.14 0.75 8.68
N GLY A 59 -10.95 0.58 7.37
CA GLY A 59 -11.29 1.58 6.37
C GLY A 59 -10.19 2.61 6.12
N LEU A 60 -8.95 2.16 6.05
CA LEU A 60 -7.82 2.96 5.58
C LEU A 60 -8.09 3.46 4.15
N ASN A 61 -7.78 4.72 3.88
CA ASN A 61 -8.04 5.35 2.59
C ASN A 61 -6.94 5.06 1.56
N TYR A 62 -5.69 5.10 2.00
CA TYR A 62 -4.55 4.70 1.18
C TYR A 62 -3.37 4.24 2.03
N ALA A 63 -2.46 3.51 1.44
CA ALA A 63 -1.19 3.12 2.04
C ALA A 63 -0.06 3.42 1.06
N MET A 64 1.11 3.75 1.56
CA MET A 64 2.30 3.87 0.75
C MET A 64 2.81 2.49 0.35
N GLY A 65 3.15 2.32 -0.92
CA GLY A 65 3.65 1.06 -1.44
C GLY A 65 4.86 1.27 -2.34
N ILE A 66 5.71 0.25 -2.40
CA ILE A 66 6.91 0.20 -3.21
C ILE A 66 6.93 -1.08 -4.07
N PRO A 67 7.79 -1.18 -5.10
CA PRO A 67 7.87 -2.37 -5.94
C PRO A 67 8.28 -3.66 -5.21
N GLY A 68 9.03 -3.53 -4.11
CA GLY A 68 9.40 -4.60 -3.19
C GLY A 68 8.85 -4.32 -1.80
N CYS A 69 9.47 -4.90 -0.78
CA CYS A 69 9.13 -4.64 0.62
C CYS A 69 10.19 -3.80 1.33
N ASP A 70 11.23 -3.35 0.62
CA ASP A 70 12.32 -2.57 1.19
C ASP A 70 12.31 -1.14 0.64
N ASP A 71 12.29 -0.17 1.54
CA ASP A 71 12.60 1.20 1.21
C ASP A 71 14.12 1.40 1.28
N VAL A 72 14.76 1.40 0.12
CA VAL A 72 16.22 1.54 0.01
C VAL A 72 16.73 2.90 0.46
N MET A 73 15.89 3.91 0.49
CA MET A 73 16.25 5.26 0.88
C MET A 73 16.37 5.42 2.39
N LEU A 74 15.45 4.82 3.13
CA LEU A 74 15.33 4.95 4.58
C LEU A 74 15.83 3.70 5.34
N GLY A 75 16.07 2.59 4.64
CA GLY A 75 16.42 1.31 5.25
C GLY A 75 15.26 0.68 6.02
N TYR A 76 14.03 1.08 5.72
CA TYR A 76 12.80 0.51 6.26
C TYR A 76 12.23 -0.53 5.31
N GLN A 77 11.54 -1.50 5.89
CA GLN A 77 10.70 -2.39 5.11
C GLN A 77 9.28 -1.85 5.08
N THR A 78 8.69 -1.76 3.91
CA THR A 78 7.36 -1.22 3.70
C THR A 78 6.49 -2.17 2.88
N THR A 79 5.21 -1.83 2.76
CA THR A 79 4.21 -2.60 2.03
C THR A 79 4.49 -2.58 0.53
N SER A 80 4.47 -3.74 -0.11
CA SER A 80 4.58 -3.85 -1.55
C SER A 80 3.27 -3.49 -2.27
N PHE A 81 3.37 -3.22 -3.57
CA PHE A 81 2.18 -3.04 -4.42
C PHE A 81 1.31 -4.31 -4.48
N HIS A 82 1.90 -5.49 -4.33
CA HIS A 82 1.17 -6.76 -4.30
C HIS A 82 0.31 -6.89 -3.05
N ASP A 83 0.82 -6.48 -1.89
CA ASP A 83 0.09 -6.52 -0.62
C ASP A 83 -1.10 -5.55 -0.65
N ILE A 84 -0.92 -4.35 -1.20
CA ILE A 84 -2.00 -3.38 -1.39
C ILE A 84 -3.06 -3.93 -2.34
N LEU A 85 -2.67 -4.55 -3.46
CA LEU A 85 -3.60 -5.19 -4.39
C LEU A 85 -4.37 -6.33 -3.73
N TYR A 86 -3.68 -7.15 -2.94
CA TYR A 86 -4.29 -8.22 -2.16
C TYR A 86 -5.34 -7.67 -1.18
N ALA A 87 -4.99 -6.66 -0.40
CA ALA A 87 -5.92 -6.02 0.54
C ALA A 87 -7.15 -5.44 -0.17
N ARG A 88 -6.97 -4.79 -1.32
CA ARG A 88 -8.08 -4.30 -2.15
C ARG A 88 -9.01 -5.42 -2.60
N GLN A 89 -8.47 -6.54 -3.05
CA GLN A 89 -9.25 -7.69 -3.50
C GLN A 89 -9.99 -8.36 -2.34
N LEU A 90 -9.32 -8.53 -1.20
CA LEU A 90 -9.86 -9.16 -0.01
C LEU A 90 -11.11 -8.43 0.52
N PHE A 91 -11.05 -7.10 0.56
CA PHE A 91 -12.14 -6.27 1.10
C PHE A 91 -13.06 -5.69 0.00
N GLY A 92 -12.85 -6.02 -1.25
CA GLY A 92 -13.64 -5.49 -2.37
C GLY A 92 -13.52 -3.96 -2.53
N LEU A 93 -12.39 -3.38 -2.12
CA LEU A 93 -12.16 -1.94 -2.16
C LEU A 93 -11.92 -1.47 -3.60
N ARG A 94 -12.42 -0.28 -3.92
CA ARG A 94 -12.24 0.36 -5.22
C ARG A 94 -11.41 1.63 -5.06
N PRO A 95 -10.61 2.01 -6.08
CA PRO A 95 -9.92 3.29 -6.08
C PRO A 95 -10.91 4.46 -6.18
N ALA A 96 -10.41 5.68 -5.99
CA ALA A 96 -11.19 6.86 -6.28
C ALA A 96 -11.69 6.84 -7.74
N PRO A 97 -12.92 7.30 -8.02
CA PRO A 97 -13.53 7.17 -9.36
C PRO A 97 -12.67 7.73 -10.50
N GLU A 98 -11.97 8.83 -10.26
CA GLU A 98 -11.10 9.48 -11.24
C GLU A 98 -9.86 8.62 -11.54
N PHE A 99 -9.30 7.98 -10.51
CA PHE A 99 -8.17 7.08 -10.66
C PHE A 99 -8.60 5.76 -11.31
N GLU A 100 -9.78 5.25 -10.96
CA GLU A 100 -10.33 4.06 -11.60
C GLU A 100 -10.53 4.28 -13.10
N ALA A 101 -11.12 5.40 -13.51
CA ALA A 101 -11.28 5.77 -14.91
C ALA A 101 -9.94 5.86 -15.64
N TRP A 102 -8.90 6.36 -14.97
CA TRP A 102 -7.54 6.39 -15.52
C TRP A 102 -6.98 4.98 -15.69
N LEU A 103 -7.10 4.11 -14.68
CA LEU A 103 -6.64 2.72 -14.73
C LEU A 103 -7.31 1.94 -15.88
N GLU A 104 -8.60 2.16 -16.11
CA GLU A 104 -9.34 1.54 -17.23
C GLU A 104 -8.88 2.09 -18.59
N LYS A 105 -8.68 3.41 -18.69
CA LYS A 105 -8.13 4.05 -19.89
C LYS A 105 -6.75 3.52 -20.25
N MET A 106 -5.92 3.30 -19.25
CA MET A 106 -4.57 2.74 -19.40
C MET A 106 -4.57 1.22 -19.61
N LYS A 107 -5.72 0.57 -19.56
CA LYS A 107 -5.88 -0.88 -19.68
C LYS A 107 -5.10 -1.67 -18.63
N ILE A 108 -4.93 -1.11 -17.45
CA ILE A 108 -4.31 -1.77 -16.30
C ILE A 108 -5.36 -2.57 -15.53
N PHE A 109 -6.55 -2.00 -15.38
CA PHE A 109 -7.70 -2.63 -14.72
C PHE A 109 -8.92 -2.63 -15.62
N ARG A 110 -9.82 -3.59 -15.38
CA ARG A 110 -11.18 -3.63 -15.90
C ARG A 110 -12.08 -4.24 -14.82
N ASP A 111 -13.20 -3.59 -14.50
CA ASP A 111 -14.14 -4.05 -13.47
C ASP A 111 -13.47 -4.40 -12.14
N ASN A 112 -12.56 -3.54 -11.69
CA ASN A 112 -11.75 -3.70 -10.47
C ASN A 112 -10.83 -4.94 -10.47
N LYS A 113 -10.57 -5.54 -11.61
CA LYS A 113 -9.62 -6.66 -11.78
C LYS A 113 -8.40 -6.22 -12.56
N LEU A 114 -7.23 -6.60 -12.06
CA LEU A 114 -5.99 -6.40 -12.78
C LEU A 114 -6.04 -7.21 -14.09
N LEU A 115 -5.77 -6.55 -15.20
CA LEU A 115 -5.63 -7.23 -16.48
C LEU A 115 -4.27 -7.90 -16.55
N GLU A 116 -4.22 -9.10 -17.16
CA GLU A 116 -2.97 -9.83 -17.34
C GLU A 116 -1.91 -8.98 -18.06
N VAL A 117 -0.66 -9.21 -17.67
CA VAL A 117 0.54 -8.44 -18.02
C VAL A 117 0.81 -8.27 -19.54
N GLY A 118 0.09 -8.97 -20.40
CA GLY A 118 0.14 -8.74 -21.85
C GLY A 118 -0.23 -7.32 -22.30
N GLY A 119 -0.86 -6.52 -21.42
CA GLY A 119 -1.15 -5.11 -21.67
C GLY A 119 0.01 -4.17 -21.38
N SER A 120 0.94 -4.54 -20.46
CA SER A 120 2.07 -3.70 -20.09
C SER A 120 3.18 -3.70 -21.16
N ASN A 121 3.34 -4.77 -21.90
CA ASN A 121 4.30 -4.82 -23.01
C ASN A 121 3.97 -3.83 -24.12
N LYS A 122 2.71 -3.47 -24.28
CA LYS A 122 2.32 -2.47 -25.29
C LYS A 122 2.82 -1.07 -24.94
N PHE A 123 2.89 -0.77 -23.64
CA PHE A 123 3.42 0.51 -23.15
C PHE A 123 4.94 0.62 -23.37
N LEU A 124 5.67 -0.46 -23.14
CA LEU A 124 7.11 -0.52 -23.38
C LEU A 124 7.42 -0.49 -24.88
N ASN A 125 6.65 -1.20 -25.70
CA ASN A 125 6.81 -1.20 -27.14
C ASN A 125 6.48 0.18 -27.76
N ASP A 126 5.45 0.87 -27.29
CA ASP A 126 5.12 2.23 -27.76
C ASP A 126 6.19 3.26 -27.31
N TYR A 127 6.94 2.99 -26.22
CA TYR A 127 8.03 3.84 -25.76
C TYR A 127 9.32 3.62 -26.58
N GLU A 128 9.61 2.39 -26.99
CA GLU A 128 10.76 2.08 -27.85
C GLU A 128 10.62 2.73 -29.23
N HIS A 129 9.40 2.80 -29.79
CA HIS A 129 9.12 3.46 -31.07
C HIS A 129 9.03 4.99 -31.00
N ALA A 130 9.04 5.58 -29.81
CA ALA A 130 9.03 7.04 -29.62
C ALA A 130 10.45 7.63 -29.48
N ILE A 131 11.48 6.78 -29.48
CA ILE A 131 12.88 7.20 -29.31
C ILE A 131 13.67 7.15 -30.67
N ASP A 132 13.08 6.57 -31.70
CA ASP A 132 13.55 6.59 -33.10
C ASP A 132 12.90 7.77 -33.87
#